data_6c9405afe52116b5378706cbad453df7
#
_entry.id   6c9405afe52116b5378706cbad453df7
#
_cell.length_a   1.000
_cell.length_b   1.000
_cell.length_c   1.000
_cell.angle_alpha   90.00
_cell.angle_beta   90.00
_cell.angle_gamma   90.00
#
_symmetry.space_group_name_H-M   'P 1'
#
loop_
_entity.id
_entity.type
_entity.pdbx_description
1 polymer ?
#
loop_
_entity_poly.entity_id
_entity_poly.type
_entity_poly.pdbx_seq_one_letter_code
_entity_poly.pdbx_strand_id
1 'polypeptide(L)'
;MDPRIQRLSRLLVDYSCRVQPKDRVLISYEGECCRNLARQLIKDIYAAGGQPFTEIRDSAITREILLGCSEDQLKFMDDCTLAQMKGMQAYIAIRAGSNTSEFADVPAEKMSLYDRMTSPTLDYRVNETKWVVLRYPNASMAQLAGTSQEAFEDFYFNVCTLDYGKMSKAMDPLVDLMNRTDKVHIKGPGTDLTFSIKGIGAVKCDGKMNIPDGEVYTAPVKDSMNGIISYNTPSEEQGFTYENIVFEIKDGKIVKATANDDTRINQLLDTDEGARYFGEFALGVNPYILKPMKDTLFDEKICGSFHLTPGMCYEDAPNGNKSAVHWDLVMIQREDYGGGEIWFDDVLIRKDGIFLPQELQCLNPDALK
;
A
#
# COMPACT_ATOMS: atom_id res chain seq x y z
N MET A 1 -5.08 20.29 21.59
CA MET A 1 -4.97 19.21 20.58
C MET A 1 -4.43 19.84 19.31
N ASP A 2 -3.42 19.25 18.69
CA ASP A 2 -2.84 19.71 17.42
C ASP A 2 -3.93 19.76 16.33
N PRO A 3 -4.09 20.87 15.59
CA PRO A 3 -5.08 20.98 14.51
C PRO A 3 -4.89 19.94 13.37
N ARG A 4 -3.64 19.48 13.15
CA ARG A 4 -3.32 18.45 12.15
C ARG A 4 -3.95 17.11 12.55
N ILE A 5 -3.89 16.74 13.85
CA ILE A 5 -4.53 15.53 14.39
C ILE A 5 -6.05 15.63 14.26
N GLN A 6 -6.64 16.81 14.47
CA GLN A 6 -8.09 16.99 14.30
C GLN A 6 -8.52 16.79 12.85
N ARG A 7 -7.74 17.33 11.88
CA ARG A 7 -8.03 17.14 10.45
C ARG A 7 -7.94 15.67 10.05
N LEU A 8 -6.85 14.99 10.47
CA LEU A 8 -6.68 13.56 10.20
C LEU A 8 -7.82 12.73 10.81
N SER A 9 -8.18 12.97 12.06
CA SER A 9 -9.27 12.25 12.71
C SER A 9 -10.61 12.42 11.97
N ARG A 10 -10.95 13.63 11.54
CA ARG A 10 -12.17 13.88 10.74
C ARG A 10 -12.10 13.18 9.38
N LEU A 11 -10.95 13.19 8.71
CA LEU A 11 -10.76 12.46 7.47
C LEU A 11 -11.09 10.97 7.65
N LEU A 12 -10.54 10.35 8.69
CA LEU A 12 -10.76 8.92 8.97
C LEU A 12 -12.23 8.61 9.31
N VAL A 13 -12.89 9.50 10.08
CA VAL A 13 -14.28 9.30 10.50
C VAL A 13 -15.28 9.61 9.39
N ASP A 14 -15.14 10.77 8.74
CA ASP A 14 -16.16 11.32 7.84
C ASP A 14 -15.99 10.81 6.41
N TYR A 15 -14.73 10.59 5.96
CA TYR A 15 -14.41 10.21 4.59
C TYR A 15 -14.01 8.72 4.47
N SER A 16 -12.97 8.26 5.18
CA SER A 16 -12.48 6.89 5.03
C SER A 16 -13.52 5.87 5.49
N CYS A 17 -13.94 5.93 6.74
CA CYS A 17 -14.91 4.99 7.30
C CYS A 17 -16.38 5.45 7.15
N ARG A 18 -16.63 6.72 6.84
CA ARG A 18 -18.01 7.26 6.69
C ARG A 18 -18.91 6.81 7.83
N VAL A 19 -18.46 7.06 9.06
CA VAL A 19 -19.15 6.62 10.27
C VAL A 19 -20.56 7.18 10.32
N GLN A 20 -21.52 6.31 10.55
CA GLN A 20 -22.94 6.66 10.66
C GLN A 20 -23.41 6.59 12.11
N PRO A 21 -24.53 7.25 12.47
CA PRO A 21 -25.14 7.11 13.78
C PRO A 21 -25.39 5.63 14.12
N LYS A 22 -24.98 5.23 15.34
CA LYS A 22 -25.03 3.87 15.89
C LYS A 22 -23.97 2.90 15.36
N ASP A 23 -23.11 3.29 14.39
CA ASP A 23 -22.00 2.45 14.00
C ASP A 23 -21.08 2.19 15.20
N ARG A 24 -20.74 0.94 15.42
CA ARG A 24 -19.69 0.53 16.36
C ARG A 24 -18.37 0.53 15.64
N VAL A 25 -17.41 1.30 16.13
CA VAL A 25 -16.11 1.53 15.49
C VAL A 25 -15.01 1.04 16.40
N LEU A 26 -14.23 0.05 15.96
CA LEU A 26 -13.06 -0.42 16.68
C LEU A 26 -11.83 0.40 16.26
N ILE A 27 -11.23 1.09 17.22
CA ILE A 27 -9.94 1.79 17.07
C ILE A 27 -8.85 0.88 17.62
N SER A 28 -8.04 0.28 16.75
CA SER A 28 -6.89 -0.54 17.12
C SER A 28 -5.61 0.29 16.94
N TYR A 29 -4.86 0.54 18.02
CA TYR A 29 -3.67 1.35 17.90
C TYR A 29 -2.46 0.75 18.62
N GLU A 30 -1.29 1.07 18.12
CA GLU A 30 0.00 0.66 18.63
C GLU A 30 0.93 1.86 18.80
N GLY A 31 1.61 1.93 19.95
CA GLY A 31 2.54 3.00 20.28
C GLY A 31 1.89 4.18 21.02
N GLU A 32 2.61 4.71 22.02
CA GLU A 32 2.14 5.85 22.85
C GLU A 32 1.92 7.12 22.01
N CYS A 33 2.67 7.31 20.92
CA CYS A 33 2.52 8.45 20.03
C CYS A 33 1.12 8.52 19.39
N CYS A 34 0.44 7.38 19.19
CA CYS A 34 -0.91 7.30 18.65
C CYS A 34 -2.01 7.78 19.60
N ARG A 35 -1.71 7.88 20.89
CA ARG A 35 -2.71 8.15 21.94
C ARG A 35 -3.53 9.42 21.69
N ASN A 36 -2.90 10.48 21.19
CA ASN A 36 -3.61 11.74 20.93
C ASN A 36 -4.60 11.60 19.77
N LEU A 37 -4.21 10.88 18.70
CA LEU A 37 -5.11 10.58 17.58
C LEU A 37 -6.26 9.68 18.03
N ALA A 38 -5.98 8.61 18.76
CA ALA A 38 -7.02 7.71 19.30
C ALA A 38 -8.04 8.45 20.18
N ARG A 39 -7.58 9.36 21.06
CA ARG A 39 -8.47 10.22 21.85
C ARG A 39 -9.32 11.18 21.01
N GLN A 40 -8.77 11.69 19.92
CA GLN A 40 -9.52 12.57 19.01
C GLN A 40 -10.56 11.78 18.22
N LEU A 41 -10.19 10.61 17.70
CA LEU A 41 -11.12 9.69 17.02
C LEU A 41 -12.33 9.33 17.89
N ILE A 42 -12.12 9.02 19.19
CA ILE A 42 -13.22 8.76 20.12
C ILE A 42 -14.21 9.93 20.15
N LYS A 43 -13.70 11.17 20.22
CA LYS A 43 -14.57 12.36 20.25
C LYS A 43 -15.34 12.54 18.94
N ASP A 44 -14.65 12.39 17.81
CA ASP A 44 -15.25 12.62 16.50
C ASP A 44 -16.25 11.50 16.14
N ILE A 45 -15.99 10.24 16.54
CA ILE A 45 -16.95 9.15 16.40
C ILE A 45 -18.22 9.40 17.22
N TYR A 46 -18.08 9.85 18.48
CA TYR A 46 -19.25 10.25 19.27
C TYR A 46 -20.00 11.43 18.64
N ALA A 47 -19.28 12.40 18.10
CA ALA A 47 -19.91 13.54 17.41
C ALA A 47 -20.68 13.11 16.14
N ALA A 48 -20.21 12.06 15.44
CA ALA A 48 -20.91 11.43 14.33
C ALA A 48 -22.09 10.53 14.77
N GLY A 49 -22.32 10.37 16.08
CA GLY A 49 -23.37 9.50 16.64
C GLY A 49 -22.97 8.02 16.69
N GLY A 50 -21.72 7.68 16.43
CA GLY A 50 -21.17 6.33 16.52
C GLY A 50 -20.78 5.94 17.94
N GLN A 51 -20.35 4.71 18.11
CA GLN A 51 -19.95 4.09 19.38
C GLN A 51 -18.49 3.59 19.25
N PRO A 52 -17.50 4.30 19.81
CA PRO A 52 -16.10 3.90 19.75
C PRO A 52 -15.77 2.78 20.73
N PHE A 53 -14.99 1.82 20.26
CA PHE A 53 -14.32 0.78 21.04
C PHE A 53 -12.81 0.86 20.79
N THR A 54 -12.00 0.41 21.73
CA THR A 54 -10.53 0.52 21.60
C THR A 54 -9.83 -0.79 21.88
N GLU A 55 -8.79 -1.07 21.11
CA GLU A 55 -7.82 -2.12 21.30
C GLU A 55 -6.42 -1.51 21.29
N ILE A 56 -5.60 -1.83 22.29
CA ILE A 56 -4.20 -1.41 22.35
C ILE A 56 -3.34 -2.59 21.99
N ARG A 57 -2.44 -2.41 21.02
CA ARG A 57 -1.48 -3.41 20.59
C ARG A 57 -0.06 -3.05 21.01
N ASP A 58 0.74 -4.08 21.21
CA ASP A 58 2.15 -3.98 21.53
C ASP A 58 2.89 -5.12 20.83
N SER A 59 3.80 -4.77 19.91
CA SER A 59 4.54 -5.74 19.11
C SER A 59 5.48 -6.61 19.97
N ALA A 60 6.10 -6.05 21.02
CA ALA A 60 6.97 -6.82 21.89
C ALA A 60 6.19 -7.88 22.69
N ILE A 61 4.99 -7.54 23.17
CA ILE A 61 4.11 -8.52 23.83
C ILE A 61 3.62 -9.56 22.82
N THR A 62 3.25 -9.13 21.62
CA THR A 62 2.83 -10.06 20.55
C THR A 62 3.96 -11.03 20.19
N ARG A 63 5.19 -10.54 20.08
CA ARG A 63 6.38 -11.37 19.85
C ARG A 63 6.52 -12.49 20.88
N GLU A 64 6.41 -12.18 22.19
CA GLU A 64 6.51 -13.19 23.23
C GLU A 64 5.41 -14.26 23.11
N ILE A 65 4.18 -13.85 22.74
CA ILE A 65 3.10 -14.80 22.46
C ILE A 65 3.47 -15.69 21.28
N LEU A 66 3.97 -15.13 20.17
CA LEU A 66 4.31 -15.89 18.97
C LEU A 66 5.43 -16.91 19.22
N LEU A 67 6.44 -16.57 20.01
CA LEU A 67 7.53 -17.49 20.35
C LEU A 67 7.02 -18.75 21.07
N GLY A 68 6.01 -18.62 21.94
CA GLY A 68 5.49 -19.71 22.76
C GLY A 68 4.18 -20.33 22.28
N CYS A 69 3.46 -19.72 21.34
CA CYS A 69 2.08 -20.07 21.01
C CYS A 69 1.90 -21.49 20.48
N SER A 70 0.73 -22.05 20.76
CA SER A 70 0.18 -23.25 20.10
C SER A 70 -0.91 -22.85 19.09
N GLU A 71 -1.23 -23.75 18.19
CA GLU A 71 -2.32 -23.58 17.21
C GLU A 71 -3.68 -23.36 17.93
N ASP A 72 -3.96 -24.15 18.95
CA ASP A 72 -5.19 -24.04 19.76
C ASP A 72 -5.31 -22.67 20.44
N GLN A 73 -4.19 -22.16 21.00
CA GLN A 73 -4.16 -20.82 21.60
C GLN A 73 -4.46 -19.72 20.58
N LEU A 74 -3.79 -19.74 19.43
CA LEU A 74 -4.00 -18.75 18.38
C LEU A 74 -5.42 -18.81 17.81
N LYS A 75 -5.94 -20.02 17.62
CA LYS A 75 -7.32 -20.21 17.19
C LYS A 75 -8.31 -19.60 18.19
N PHE A 76 -8.14 -19.87 19.46
CA PHE A 76 -9.02 -19.30 20.50
C PHE A 76 -8.93 -17.77 20.56
N MET A 77 -7.73 -17.22 20.41
CA MET A 77 -7.53 -15.76 20.34
C MET A 77 -8.26 -15.15 19.14
N ASP A 78 -8.17 -15.81 17.97
CA ASP A 78 -8.86 -15.34 16.76
C ASP A 78 -10.39 -15.48 16.89
N ASP A 79 -10.90 -16.59 17.43
CA ASP A 79 -12.33 -16.77 17.69
C ASP A 79 -12.91 -15.62 18.55
N CYS A 80 -12.17 -15.17 19.57
CA CYS A 80 -12.56 -14.02 20.39
C CYS A 80 -12.54 -12.70 19.61
N THR A 81 -11.49 -12.48 18.82
CA THR A 81 -11.31 -11.28 17.99
C THR A 81 -12.36 -11.22 16.89
N LEU A 82 -12.64 -12.34 16.23
CA LEU A 82 -13.67 -12.46 15.20
C LEU A 82 -15.07 -12.18 15.76
N ALA A 83 -15.36 -12.70 16.96
CA ALA A 83 -16.63 -12.41 17.63
C ALA A 83 -16.81 -10.91 17.90
N GLN A 84 -15.75 -10.22 18.34
CA GLN A 84 -15.74 -8.77 18.49
C GLN A 84 -15.93 -8.08 17.13
N MET A 85 -15.14 -8.47 16.12
CA MET A 85 -15.15 -7.86 14.78
C MET A 85 -16.52 -7.97 14.12
N LYS A 86 -17.21 -9.10 14.23
CA LYS A 86 -18.59 -9.29 13.76
C LYS A 86 -19.59 -8.31 14.40
N GLY A 87 -19.25 -7.75 15.54
CA GLY A 87 -20.02 -6.71 16.19
C GLY A 87 -19.76 -5.30 15.65
N MET A 88 -18.72 -5.06 14.84
CA MET A 88 -18.28 -3.74 14.40
C MET A 88 -18.75 -3.44 12.98
N GLN A 89 -19.07 -2.18 12.71
CA GLN A 89 -19.38 -1.66 11.38
C GLN A 89 -18.16 -0.97 10.74
N ALA A 90 -17.21 -0.53 11.58
CA ALA A 90 -15.99 0.08 11.07
C ALA A 90 -14.76 -0.29 11.94
N TYR A 91 -13.58 -0.26 11.30
CA TYR A 91 -12.30 -0.54 11.92
C TYR A 91 -11.28 0.54 11.52
N ILE A 92 -10.61 1.15 12.51
CA ILE A 92 -9.55 2.13 12.28
C ILE A 92 -8.28 1.61 12.94
N ALA A 93 -7.28 1.28 12.15
CA ALA A 93 -5.99 0.78 12.65
C ALA A 93 -4.90 1.84 12.55
N ILE A 94 -4.25 2.16 13.67
CA ILE A 94 -3.14 3.09 13.75
C ILE A 94 -1.89 2.31 14.14
N ARG A 95 -0.89 2.26 13.27
CA ARG A 95 0.34 1.48 13.45
C ARG A 95 1.54 2.40 13.63
N ALA A 96 2.19 2.30 14.79
CA ALA A 96 3.38 3.07 15.12
C ALA A 96 4.35 2.27 15.99
N GLY A 97 4.59 1.04 15.62
CA GLY A 97 5.61 0.20 16.26
C GLY A 97 6.96 0.92 16.27
N SER A 98 7.66 0.86 17.40
CA SER A 98 8.94 1.55 17.59
C SER A 98 10.13 0.82 16.97
N ASN A 99 9.93 -0.42 16.55
CA ASN A 99 10.95 -1.29 15.95
C ASN A 99 10.33 -2.07 14.78
N THR A 100 10.77 -1.81 13.56
CA THR A 100 10.29 -2.51 12.35
C THR A 100 10.75 -3.96 12.28
N SER A 101 11.81 -4.31 13.02
CA SER A 101 12.39 -5.65 13.08
C SER A 101 11.96 -6.45 14.32
N GLU A 102 10.88 -6.08 15.00
CA GLU A 102 10.50 -6.70 16.29
C GLU A 102 10.22 -8.20 16.17
N PHE A 103 9.80 -8.67 15.00
CA PHE A 103 9.52 -10.09 14.74
C PHE A 103 10.65 -10.83 14.02
N ALA A 104 11.83 -10.22 13.82
CA ALA A 104 12.91 -10.78 13.00
C ALA A 104 13.48 -12.11 13.52
N ASP A 105 13.34 -12.39 14.80
CA ASP A 105 13.78 -13.62 15.46
C ASP A 105 12.64 -14.62 15.77
N VAL A 106 11.41 -14.30 15.36
CA VAL A 106 10.30 -15.24 15.43
C VAL A 106 10.45 -16.28 14.31
N PRO A 107 10.42 -17.60 14.60
CA PRO A 107 10.54 -18.62 13.58
C PRO A 107 9.47 -18.47 12.48
N ALA A 108 9.87 -18.62 11.22
CA ALA A 108 8.98 -18.48 10.07
C ALA A 108 7.74 -19.38 10.14
N GLU A 109 7.89 -20.57 10.69
CA GLU A 109 6.78 -21.51 10.95
C GLU A 109 5.73 -20.96 11.92
N LYS A 110 6.17 -20.17 12.93
CA LYS A 110 5.27 -19.52 13.89
C LYS A 110 4.56 -18.32 13.24
N MET A 111 5.26 -17.55 12.41
CA MET A 111 4.63 -16.48 11.64
C MET A 111 3.57 -17.04 10.68
N SER A 112 3.90 -18.09 9.91
CA SER A 112 2.94 -18.73 9.01
C SER A 112 1.75 -19.35 9.75
N LEU A 113 1.97 -19.88 10.96
CA LEU A 113 0.89 -20.39 11.82
C LEU A 113 -0.02 -19.25 12.27
N TYR A 114 0.56 -18.12 12.70
CA TYR A 114 -0.19 -16.93 13.11
C TYR A 114 -1.05 -16.40 11.96
N ASP A 115 -0.47 -16.20 10.78
CA ASP A 115 -1.18 -15.70 9.61
C ASP A 115 -2.37 -16.60 9.25
N ARG A 116 -2.15 -17.90 9.21
CA ARG A 116 -3.22 -18.87 8.94
C ARG A 116 -4.33 -18.85 9.99
N MET A 117 -3.97 -18.74 11.28
CA MET A 117 -4.96 -18.78 12.36
C MET A 117 -5.73 -17.46 12.51
N THR A 118 -5.16 -16.34 12.09
CA THR A 118 -5.80 -15.02 12.20
C THR A 118 -6.48 -14.57 10.90
N SER A 119 -6.35 -15.37 9.81
CA SER A 119 -7.01 -15.05 8.53
C SER A 119 -8.54 -14.89 8.63
N PRO A 120 -9.29 -15.68 9.44
CA PRO A 120 -10.74 -15.49 9.49
C PRO A 120 -11.19 -14.11 9.97
N THR A 121 -10.49 -13.55 10.96
CA THR A 121 -10.75 -12.18 11.43
C THR A 121 -10.34 -11.15 10.39
N LEU A 122 -9.20 -11.36 9.72
CA LEU A 122 -8.71 -10.49 8.64
C LEU A 122 -9.70 -10.45 7.47
N ASP A 123 -10.13 -11.62 7.00
CA ASP A 123 -11.07 -11.76 5.89
C ASP A 123 -12.42 -11.10 6.20
N TYR A 124 -12.96 -11.31 7.41
CA TYR A 124 -14.19 -10.66 7.83
C TYR A 124 -14.03 -9.12 7.86
N ARG A 125 -12.92 -8.64 8.43
CA ARG A 125 -12.63 -7.20 8.50
C ARG A 125 -12.57 -6.56 7.12
N VAL A 126 -11.86 -7.20 6.18
CA VAL A 126 -11.64 -6.66 4.83
C VAL A 126 -12.93 -6.67 4.01
N ASN A 127 -13.70 -7.74 4.09
CA ASN A 127 -14.86 -7.95 3.20
C ASN A 127 -16.18 -7.42 3.78
N GLU A 128 -16.33 -7.36 5.13
CA GLU A 128 -17.62 -7.11 5.78
C GLU A 128 -17.65 -5.81 6.58
N THR A 129 -16.53 -5.09 6.73
CA THR A 129 -16.48 -3.84 7.49
C THR A 129 -15.94 -2.68 6.64
N LYS A 130 -16.30 -1.47 7.02
CA LYS A 130 -15.58 -0.27 6.56
C LYS A 130 -14.28 -0.22 7.34
N TRP A 131 -13.14 -0.16 6.67
CA TRP A 131 -11.88 -0.13 7.39
C TRP A 131 -10.89 0.88 6.83
N VAL A 132 -10.00 1.37 7.69
CA VAL A 132 -8.84 2.15 7.29
C VAL A 132 -7.64 1.79 8.16
N VAL A 133 -6.49 1.62 7.51
CA VAL A 133 -5.20 1.40 8.17
C VAL A 133 -4.28 2.56 7.85
N LEU A 134 -3.59 3.07 8.87
CA LEU A 134 -2.59 4.11 8.70
C LEU A 134 -1.35 3.83 9.54
N ARG A 135 -0.19 4.25 9.02
CA ARG A 135 1.01 4.47 9.83
C ARG A 135 0.83 5.75 10.62
N TYR A 136 1.50 5.88 11.75
CA TYR A 136 1.55 7.14 12.48
C TYR A 136 3.01 7.51 12.78
N PRO A 137 3.41 8.77 12.60
CA PRO A 137 4.82 9.15 12.61
C PRO A 137 5.47 8.87 13.96
N ASN A 138 6.64 8.28 13.89
CA ASN A 138 7.50 8.01 15.03
C ASN A 138 8.99 8.07 14.65
N ALA A 139 9.87 7.90 15.62
CA ALA A 139 11.32 7.98 15.41
C ALA A 139 11.85 6.88 14.46
N SER A 140 11.26 5.68 14.50
CA SER A 140 11.65 4.57 13.63
C SER A 140 11.40 4.90 12.15
N MET A 141 10.22 5.42 11.82
CA MET A 141 9.89 5.84 10.46
C MET A 141 10.76 7.01 9.98
N ALA A 142 11.02 7.99 10.86
CA ALA A 142 11.90 9.12 10.53
C ALA A 142 13.33 8.65 10.23
N GLN A 143 13.85 7.65 10.97
CA GLN A 143 15.15 7.05 10.72
C GLN A 143 15.21 6.32 9.36
N LEU A 144 14.19 5.51 9.02
CA LEU A 144 14.09 4.84 7.74
C LEU A 144 14.05 5.85 6.58
N ALA A 145 13.28 6.92 6.74
CA ALA A 145 13.20 8.01 5.76
C ALA A 145 14.43 8.94 5.74
N GLY A 146 15.43 8.71 6.61
CA GLY A 146 16.67 9.51 6.66
C GLY A 146 16.45 10.98 7.05
N THR A 147 15.47 11.28 7.91
CA THR A 147 15.11 12.66 8.29
C THR A 147 14.89 12.82 9.80
N SER A 148 14.72 14.05 10.28
CA SER A 148 14.34 14.30 11.67
C SER A 148 12.87 13.94 11.92
N GLN A 149 12.51 13.62 13.16
CA GLN A 149 11.13 13.29 13.51
C GLN A 149 10.17 14.46 13.22
N GLU A 150 10.56 15.70 13.50
CA GLU A 150 9.74 16.88 13.26
C GLU A 150 9.47 17.09 11.76
N ALA A 151 10.52 16.98 10.92
CA ALA A 151 10.36 17.10 9.48
C ALA A 151 9.52 15.94 8.90
N PHE A 152 9.65 14.73 9.47
CA PHE A 152 8.82 13.59 9.07
C PHE A 152 7.36 13.79 9.48
N GLU A 153 7.07 14.33 10.66
CA GLU A 153 5.71 14.64 11.09
C GLU A 153 5.06 15.69 10.18
N ASP A 154 5.78 16.74 9.81
CA ASP A 154 5.25 17.78 8.90
C ASP A 154 4.94 17.20 7.51
N PHE A 155 5.87 16.38 6.98
CA PHE A 155 5.64 15.62 5.75
C PHE A 155 4.41 14.71 5.88
N TYR A 156 4.35 13.88 6.93
CA TYR A 156 3.27 12.93 7.17
C TYR A 156 1.90 13.60 7.18
N PHE A 157 1.74 14.70 7.93
CA PHE A 157 0.46 15.37 7.98
C PHE A 157 0.06 16.04 6.66
N ASN A 158 1.02 16.54 5.87
CA ASN A 158 0.73 17.05 4.53
C ASN A 158 0.21 15.94 3.61
N VAL A 159 0.85 14.78 3.64
CA VAL A 159 0.48 13.60 2.86
C VAL A 159 -0.87 13.03 3.30
N CYS A 160 -1.05 12.84 4.61
CA CYS A 160 -2.20 12.10 5.16
C CYS A 160 -3.45 12.96 5.36
N THR A 161 -3.37 14.30 5.25
CA THR A 161 -4.53 15.19 5.34
C THR A 161 -4.85 15.92 4.03
N LEU A 162 -4.40 15.35 2.90
CA LEU A 162 -4.76 15.77 1.56
C LEU A 162 -6.28 15.72 1.36
N ASP A 163 -6.81 16.53 0.46
CA ASP A 163 -8.22 16.42 0.03
C ASP A 163 -8.43 15.17 -0.83
N TYR A 164 -8.61 14.03 -0.15
CA TYR A 164 -8.87 12.74 -0.81
C TYR A 164 -10.17 12.73 -1.61
N GLY A 165 -11.15 13.56 -1.27
CA GLY A 165 -12.37 13.70 -2.05
C GLY A 165 -12.11 14.36 -3.40
N LYS A 166 -11.21 15.36 -3.47
CA LYS A 166 -10.73 15.98 -4.70
C LYS A 166 -9.92 14.99 -5.52
N MET A 167 -8.96 14.28 -4.89
CA MET A 167 -8.12 13.29 -5.54
C MET A 167 -8.94 12.13 -6.10
N SER A 168 -9.92 11.63 -5.36
CA SER A 168 -10.82 10.56 -5.81
C SER A 168 -11.53 10.90 -7.13
N LYS A 169 -12.02 12.15 -7.25
CA LYS A 169 -12.65 12.63 -8.50
C LYS A 169 -11.64 12.80 -9.64
N ALA A 170 -10.42 13.23 -9.32
CA ALA A 170 -9.36 13.39 -10.30
C ALA A 170 -8.89 12.04 -10.85
N MET A 171 -9.04 10.94 -10.10
CA MET A 171 -8.69 9.58 -10.54
C MET A 171 -9.71 8.98 -11.52
N ASP A 172 -10.98 9.44 -11.52
CA ASP A 172 -12.03 8.84 -12.34
C ASP A 172 -11.66 8.77 -13.86
N PRO A 173 -11.12 9.83 -14.49
CA PRO A 173 -10.71 9.76 -15.89
C PRO A 173 -9.58 8.73 -16.14
N LEU A 174 -8.67 8.54 -15.19
CA LEU A 174 -7.61 7.54 -15.31
C LEU A 174 -8.16 6.11 -15.20
N VAL A 175 -9.07 5.86 -14.27
CA VAL A 175 -9.79 4.58 -14.16
C VAL A 175 -10.53 4.26 -15.46
N ASP A 176 -11.26 5.25 -16.01
CA ASP A 176 -11.98 5.09 -17.29
C ASP A 176 -11.02 4.81 -18.45
N LEU A 177 -9.86 5.47 -18.48
CA LEU A 177 -8.84 5.23 -19.50
C LEU A 177 -8.25 3.82 -19.38
N MET A 178 -7.81 3.42 -18.17
CA MET A 178 -7.25 2.08 -17.94
C MET A 178 -8.24 0.97 -18.30
N ASN A 179 -9.52 1.13 -17.97
CA ASN A 179 -10.57 0.15 -18.29
C ASN A 179 -10.80 -0.10 -19.79
N ARG A 180 -10.47 0.88 -20.65
CA ARG A 180 -10.60 0.74 -22.12
C ARG A 180 -9.29 0.44 -22.84
N THR A 181 -8.15 0.48 -22.13
CA THR A 181 -6.81 0.28 -22.68
C THR A 181 -6.52 -1.21 -22.84
N ASP A 182 -5.91 -1.57 -23.96
CA ASP A 182 -5.34 -2.90 -24.19
C ASP A 182 -3.84 -2.88 -23.89
N LYS A 183 -3.07 -2.07 -24.64
CA LYS A 183 -1.61 -2.09 -24.61
C LYS A 183 -1.03 -1.01 -23.71
N VAL A 184 -0.09 -1.41 -22.88
CA VAL A 184 0.78 -0.51 -22.11
C VAL A 184 2.21 -0.65 -22.64
N HIS A 185 2.87 0.47 -22.89
CA HIS A 185 4.29 0.53 -23.19
C HIS A 185 4.96 1.52 -22.25
N ILE A 186 5.98 1.07 -21.53
CA ILE A 186 6.73 1.86 -20.56
C ILE A 186 8.17 1.99 -21.04
N LYS A 187 8.68 3.23 -21.09
CA LYS A 187 10.07 3.55 -21.42
C LYS A 187 10.72 4.38 -20.35
N GLY A 188 12.00 4.13 -20.13
CA GLY A 188 12.81 4.89 -19.18
C GLY A 188 14.26 4.42 -19.18
N PRO A 189 15.12 4.97 -18.33
CA PRO A 189 16.49 4.49 -18.19
C PRO A 189 16.51 3.00 -17.84
N GLY A 190 17.12 2.18 -18.73
CA GLY A 190 17.20 0.73 -18.55
C GLY A 190 15.86 0.00 -18.63
N THR A 191 14.79 0.66 -19.11
CA THR A 191 13.43 0.10 -19.19
C THR A 191 12.85 0.28 -20.57
N ASP A 192 12.40 -0.84 -21.15
CA ASP A 192 11.57 -0.91 -22.35
C ASP A 192 10.66 -2.14 -22.20
N LEU A 193 9.39 -1.90 -21.79
CA LEU A 193 8.48 -2.94 -21.32
C LEU A 193 7.10 -2.76 -21.94
N THR A 194 6.54 -3.84 -22.48
CA THR A 194 5.20 -3.87 -23.04
C THR A 194 4.35 -4.97 -22.42
N PHE A 195 3.05 -4.70 -22.22
CA PHE A 195 2.08 -5.68 -21.74
C PHE A 195 0.64 -5.26 -22.07
N SER A 196 -0.30 -6.15 -21.88
CA SER A 196 -1.75 -5.87 -21.96
C SER A 196 -2.36 -5.73 -20.59
N ILE A 197 -3.36 -4.85 -20.45
CA ILE A 197 -4.24 -4.74 -19.27
C ILE A 197 -5.71 -5.00 -19.64
N LYS A 198 -5.94 -5.52 -20.82
CA LYS A 198 -7.28 -5.70 -21.40
C LYS A 198 -8.18 -6.55 -20.54
N GLY A 199 -9.31 -5.96 -20.14
CA GLY A 199 -10.38 -6.68 -19.45
C GLY A 199 -10.12 -6.99 -17.96
N ILE A 200 -9.02 -6.46 -17.38
CA ILE A 200 -8.71 -6.68 -15.96
C ILE A 200 -9.44 -5.65 -15.10
N GLY A 201 -9.82 -4.57 -15.44
CA GLY A 201 -10.43 -3.55 -14.59
C GLY A 201 -9.40 -2.72 -13.83
N ALA A 202 -9.76 -1.49 -13.52
CA ALA A 202 -8.93 -0.57 -12.77
C ALA A 202 -9.62 -0.09 -11.50
N VAL A 203 -8.85 0.03 -10.42
CA VAL A 203 -9.31 0.40 -9.08
C VAL A 203 -8.54 1.61 -8.62
N LYS A 204 -9.23 2.57 -7.98
CA LYS A 204 -8.59 3.73 -7.36
C LYS A 204 -8.43 3.55 -5.87
N CYS A 205 -7.24 3.84 -5.38
CA CYS A 205 -6.89 3.90 -3.97
C CYS A 205 -6.94 5.38 -3.54
N ASP A 206 -8.06 5.77 -2.94
CA ASP A 206 -8.45 7.16 -2.76
C ASP A 206 -8.62 7.58 -1.28
N GLY A 207 -7.95 6.89 -0.35
CA GLY A 207 -7.99 7.21 1.09
C GLY A 207 -9.13 6.55 1.87
N LYS A 208 -9.77 5.52 1.33
CA LYS A 208 -10.84 4.79 2.01
C LYS A 208 -10.33 3.59 2.79
N MET A 209 -9.29 2.92 2.33
CA MET A 209 -8.72 1.71 2.96
C MET A 209 -7.36 1.97 3.59
N ASN A 210 -6.55 2.81 2.96
CA ASN A 210 -5.22 3.17 3.44
C ASN A 210 -5.08 4.69 3.60
N ILE A 211 -4.24 5.12 4.55
CA ILE A 211 -3.75 6.49 4.69
C ILE A 211 -2.25 6.42 5.03
N PRO A 212 -1.36 7.02 4.19
CA PRO A 212 -1.68 7.74 2.96
C PRO A 212 -2.20 6.83 1.86
N ASP A 213 -2.73 7.48 0.82
CA ASP A 213 -3.23 6.83 -0.38
C ASP A 213 -2.92 7.69 -1.61
N GLY A 214 -3.26 7.25 -2.82
CA GLY A 214 -3.04 8.01 -4.03
C GLY A 214 -2.41 7.21 -5.15
N GLU A 215 -3.15 6.21 -5.66
CA GLU A 215 -2.79 5.44 -6.84
C GLU A 215 -4.02 4.92 -7.57
N VAL A 216 -3.83 4.56 -8.83
CA VAL A 216 -4.80 3.79 -9.60
C VAL A 216 -4.10 2.53 -10.10
N TYR A 217 -4.63 1.37 -9.72
CA TYR A 217 -4.05 0.08 -10.05
C TYR A 217 -4.94 -0.77 -10.95
N THR A 218 -4.32 -1.70 -11.63
CA THR A 218 -4.88 -2.83 -12.37
C THR A 218 -3.87 -3.98 -12.33
N ALA A 219 -4.04 -5.02 -13.11
CA ALA A 219 -3.01 -6.04 -13.28
C ALA A 219 -2.69 -6.26 -14.77
N PRO A 220 -1.43 -6.63 -15.11
CA PRO A 220 -1.11 -7.10 -16.45
C PRO A 220 -1.83 -8.41 -16.74
N VAL A 221 -2.30 -8.62 -17.97
CA VAL A 221 -2.67 -9.96 -18.46
C VAL A 221 -1.47 -10.87 -18.27
N LYS A 222 -1.65 -11.99 -17.57
CA LYS A 222 -0.57 -12.78 -16.92
C LYS A 222 0.62 -13.11 -17.82
N ASP A 223 0.37 -13.46 -19.07
CA ASP A 223 1.38 -13.92 -20.06
C ASP A 223 1.72 -12.88 -21.13
N SER A 224 1.27 -11.63 -20.96
CA SER A 224 1.40 -10.61 -22.00
C SER A 224 2.68 -9.78 -21.91
N MET A 225 3.36 -9.79 -20.76
CA MET A 225 4.48 -8.87 -20.50
C MET A 225 5.78 -9.34 -21.14
N ASN A 226 6.43 -8.43 -21.88
CA ASN A 226 7.73 -8.67 -22.51
C ASN A 226 8.62 -7.43 -22.43
N GLY A 227 9.92 -7.64 -22.19
CA GLY A 227 10.92 -6.58 -22.18
C GLY A 227 11.82 -6.60 -20.96
N ILE A 228 12.35 -5.43 -20.62
CA ILE A 228 13.27 -5.22 -19.49
C ILE A 228 12.77 -4.06 -18.63
N ILE A 229 12.93 -4.19 -17.32
CA ILE A 229 12.69 -3.10 -16.37
C ILE A 229 13.86 -2.98 -15.40
N SER A 230 14.30 -1.73 -15.15
CA SER A 230 15.30 -1.37 -14.15
C SER A 230 14.68 -0.41 -13.16
N TYR A 231 14.48 -0.86 -11.92
CA TYR A 231 13.91 -0.04 -10.86
C TYR A 231 14.97 0.92 -10.30
N ASN A 232 14.55 2.12 -9.95
CA ASN A 232 15.42 3.20 -9.46
C ASN A 232 15.15 3.61 -8.01
N THR A 233 14.35 2.82 -7.29
CA THR A 233 14.11 2.99 -5.86
C THR A 233 14.61 1.77 -5.08
N PRO A 234 15.10 1.95 -3.83
CA PRO A 234 15.31 0.82 -2.93
C PRO A 234 13.95 0.24 -2.51
N SER A 235 13.89 -1.07 -2.30
CA SER A 235 12.70 -1.74 -1.78
C SER A 235 13.07 -2.66 -0.63
N GLU A 236 12.27 -2.64 0.44
CA GLU A 236 12.48 -3.50 1.59
C GLU A 236 11.49 -4.68 1.54
N GLU A 237 12.05 -5.90 1.58
CA GLU A 237 11.26 -7.11 1.60
C GLU A 237 11.94 -8.14 2.50
N GLN A 238 11.16 -8.74 3.40
CA GLN A 238 11.63 -9.74 4.37
C GLN A 238 12.86 -9.27 5.17
N GLY A 239 12.90 -7.99 5.58
CA GLY A 239 13.98 -7.41 6.37
C GLY A 239 15.30 -7.19 5.62
N PHE A 240 15.25 -7.19 4.29
CA PHE A 240 16.41 -6.89 3.44
C PHE A 240 16.07 -5.75 2.46
N THR A 241 17.00 -4.79 2.33
CA THR A 241 16.86 -3.70 1.37
C THR A 241 17.48 -4.13 0.03
N TYR A 242 16.64 -4.28 -0.98
CA TYR A 242 17.05 -4.53 -2.36
C TYR A 242 17.28 -3.21 -3.09
N GLU A 243 18.33 -3.17 -3.90
CA GLU A 243 18.72 -2.03 -4.72
C GLU A 243 19.18 -2.50 -6.10
N ASN A 244 19.13 -1.61 -7.10
CA ASN A 244 19.55 -1.88 -8.48
C ASN A 244 18.85 -3.11 -9.09
N ILE A 245 17.56 -3.24 -8.82
CA ILE A 245 16.75 -4.38 -9.29
C ILE A 245 16.53 -4.24 -10.79
N VAL A 246 16.87 -5.31 -11.52
CA VAL A 246 16.62 -5.42 -12.97
C VAL A 246 15.97 -6.76 -13.27
N PHE A 247 14.86 -6.74 -14.02
CA PHE A 247 14.19 -7.93 -14.52
C PHE A 247 14.18 -7.98 -16.04
N GLU A 248 14.54 -9.13 -16.60
CA GLU A 248 14.23 -9.49 -17.98
C GLU A 248 12.98 -10.38 -17.97
N ILE A 249 11.97 -10.01 -18.78
CA ILE A 249 10.64 -10.60 -18.75
C ILE A 249 10.31 -11.14 -20.14
N LYS A 250 9.80 -12.36 -20.18
CA LYS A 250 9.32 -13.00 -21.39
C LYS A 250 8.01 -13.73 -21.13
N ASP A 251 7.02 -13.43 -21.96
CA ASP A 251 5.69 -14.05 -21.88
C ASP A 251 5.13 -14.01 -20.44
N GLY A 252 5.19 -12.82 -19.81
CA GLY A 252 4.74 -12.52 -18.44
C GLY A 252 5.66 -12.98 -17.33
N LYS A 253 6.64 -13.83 -17.62
CA LYS A 253 7.52 -14.43 -16.61
C LYS A 253 8.85 -13.71 -16.49
N ILE A 254 9.29 -13.44 -15.26
CA ILE A 254 10.64 -12.98 -14.94
C ILE A 254 11.61 -14.13 -15.20
N VAL A 255 12.35 -14.04 -16.33
CA VAL A 255 13.31 -15.08 -16.73
C VAL A 255 14.70 -14.84 -16.20
N LYS A 256 15.01 -13.58 -15.82
CA LYS A 256 16.26 -13.21 -15.16
C LYS A 256 15.99 -12.06 -14.20
N ALA A 257 16.56 -12.15 -13.01
CA ALA A 257 16.50 -11.11 -11.97
C ALA A 257 17.89 -10.87 -11.40
N THR A 258 18.28 -9.59 -11.30
CA THR A 258 19.51 -9.15 -10.64
C THR A 258 19.21 -8.00 -9.68
N ALA A 259 20.02 -7.88 -8.63
CA ALA A 259 19.95 -6.83 -7.63
C ALA A 259 21.31 -6.65 -6.94
N ASN A 260 21.35 -5.94 -5.83
CA ASN A 260 22.52 -5.92 -4.93
C ASN A 260 22.82 -7.30 -4.28
N ASP A 261 21.87 -8.25 -4.30
CA ASP A 261 22.05 -9.66 -3.93
C ASP A 261 21.23 -10.54 -4.88
N ASP A 262 21.89 -11.04 -5.95
CA ASP A 262 21.26 -11.87 -6.98
C ASP A 262 20.72 -13.21 -6.44
N THR A 263 21.38 -13.76 -5.44
CA THR A 263 20.96 -15.04 -4.84
C THR A 263 19.67 -14.87 -4.08
N ARG A 264 19.60 -13.86 -3.22
CA ARG A 264 18.45 -13.60 -2.36
C ARG A 264 17.21 -13.20 -3.17
N ILE A 265 17.38 -12.32 -4.18
CA ILE A 265 16.22 -11.94 -5.02
C ILE A 265 15.65 -13.12 -5.79
N ASN A 266 16.49 -14.01 -6.31
CA ASN A 266 16.01 -15.20 -6.99
C ASN A 266 15.37 -16.21 -6.03
N GLN A 267 15.85 -16.36 -4.80
CA GLN A 267 15.19 -17.19 -3.78
C GLN A 267 13.78 -16.65 -3.45
N LEU A 268 13.62 -15.34 -3.33
CA LEU A 268 12.31 -14.72 -3.11
C LEU A 268 11.36 -14.98 -4.30
N LEU A 269 11.84 -14.77 -5.53
CA LEU A 269 11.05 -14.99 -6.75
C LEU A 269 10.80 -16.48 -7.04
N ASP A 270 11.50 -17.41 -6.41
CA ASP A 270 11.30 -18.86 -6.51
C ASP A 270 10.49 -19.43 -5.32
N THR A 271 9.87 -18.59 -4.50
CA THR A 271 8.99 -19.02 -3.41
C THR A 271 7.87 -19.92 -3.90
N ASP A 272 7.27 -19.56 -5.03
CA ASP A 272 6.26 -20.38 -5.74
C ASP A 272 6.23 -20.02 -7.24
N GLU A 273 5.40 -20.72 -8.02
CA GLU A 273 5.30 -20.49 -9.47
C GLU A 273 4.81 -19.10 -9.82
N GLY A 274 3.91 -18.51 -9.00
CA GLY A 274 3.30 -17.21 -9.24
C GLY A 274 4.22 -16.04 -8.93
N ALA A 275 5.23 -16.21 -8.07
CA ALA A 275 6.14 -15.18 -7.64
C ALA A 275 6.96 -14.54 -8.80
N ARG A 276 7.13 -15.26 -9.92
CA ARG A 276 7.80 -14.75 -11.12
C ARG A 276 6.86 -14.09 -12.13
N TYR A 277 5.57 -13.96 -11.84
CA TYR A 277 4.58 -13.26 -12.65
C TYR A 277 4.08 -12.02 -11.91
N PHE A 278 3.54 -11.06 -12.65
CA PHE A 278 3.08 -9.80 -12.07
C PHE A 278 1.59 -9.85 -11.72
N GLY A 279 1.28 -9.47 -10.49
CA GLY A 279 -0.09 -9.38 -9.96
C GLY A 279 -0.67 -7.98 -9.99
N GLU A 280 0.17 -6.95 -10.17
CA GLU A 280 -0.30 -5.56 -10.16
C GLU A 280 0.55 -4.65 -11.04
N PHE A 281 -0.12 -3.62 -11.60
CA PHE A 281 0.45 -2.44 -12.22
C PHE A 281 -0.32 -1.22 -11.75
N ALA A 282 0.36 -0.25 -11.15
CA ALA A 282 -0.28 0.96 -10.64
C ALA A 282 0.48 2.25 -10.97
N LEU A 283 -0.25 3.36 -10.96
CA LEU A 283 0.30 4.70 -11.17
C LEU A 283 0.15 5.53 -9.89
N GLY A 284 1.28 5.89 -9.27
CA GLY A 284 1.33 6.75 -8.09
C GLY A 284 1.05 8.21 -8.43
N VAL A 285 0.18 8.85 -7.64
CA VAL A 285 -0.30 10.23 -7.89
C VAL A 285 -0.33 11.12 -6.64
N ASN A 286 0.14 10.65 -5.48
CA ASN A 286 0.13 11.50 -4.28
C ASN A 286 1.13 12.65 -4.41
N PRO A 287 0.68 13.93 -4.47
CA PRO A 287 1.51 15.06 -4.85
C PRO A 287 2.58 15.44 -3.82
N TYR A 288 2.49 14.90 -2.60
CA TYR A 288 3.42 15.18 -1.51
C TYR A 288 4.46 14.10 -1.28
N ILE A 289 4.28 12.89 -1.83
CA ILE A 289 5.26 11.82 -1.71
C ILE A 289 6.22 11.93 -2.91
N LEU A 290 7.46 12.38 -2.64
CA LEU A 290 8.41 12.69 -3.70
C LEU A 290 9.65 11.80 -3.69
N LYS A 291 9.91 11.08 -2.60
CA LYS A 291 11.10 10.25 -2.43
C LYS A 291 10.73 8.93 -1.76
N PRO A 292 11.47 7.85 -2.06
CA PRO A 292 11.28 6.60 -1.36
C PRO A 292 11.70 6.74 0.10
N MET A 293 10.96 6.07 0.98
CA MET A 293 11.23 6.07 2.41
C MET A 293 11.27 4.66 3.01
N LYS A 294 11.30 3.64 2.14
CA LYS A 294 11.34 2.23 2.54
C LYS A 294 10.12 1.79 3.37
N ASP A 295 8.98 2.36 3.07
CA ASP A 295 7.68 1.93 3.57
C ASP A 295 6.74 1.84 2.36
N THR A 296 6.33 0.62 2.02
CA THR A 296 5.52 0.33 0.83
C THR A 296 4.27 1.19 0.76
N LEU A 297 3.58 1.40 1.89
CA LEU A 297 2.35 2.19 1.93
C LEU A 297 2.53 3.63 1.42
N PHE A 298 3.75 4.19 1.53
CA PHE A 298 4.09 5.50 0.98
C PHE A 298 4.70 5.39 -0.40
N ASP A 299 5.65 4.46 -0.58
CA ASP A 299 6.50 4.42 -1.77
C ASP A 299 5.71 4.06 -3.03
N GLU A 300 4.70 3.21 -2.95
CA GLU A 300 3.81 2.85 -4.06
C GLU A 300 3.00 4.04 -4.58
N LYS A 301 2.81 5.08 -3.77
CA LYS A 301 2.01 6.27 -4.11
C LYS A 301 2.84 7.48 -4.54
N ILE A 302 4.16 7.31 -4.73
CA ILE A 302 5.06 8.41 -5.10
C ILE A 302 4.56 9.13 -6.36
N CYS A 303 4.53 10.46 -6.29
CA CYS A 303 4.15 11.31 -7.41
C CYS A 303 5.03 11.04 -8.64
N GLY A 304 4.40 10.75 -9.77
CA GLY A 304 5.10 10.47 -11.03
C GLY A 304 5.81 9.12 -11.07
N SER A 305 5.50 8.21 -10.16
CA SER A 305 5.95 6.82 -10.21
C SER A 305 4.91 5.89 -10.83
N PHE A 306 5.36 4.70 -11.15
CA PHE A 306 4.51 3.51 -11.26
C PHE A 306 5.15 2.40 -10.44
N HIS A 307 4.37 1.38 -10.11
CA HIS A 307 4.93 0.13 -9.63
C HIS A 307 4.39 -1.06 -10.42
N LEU A 308 5.21 -2.09 -10.45
CA LEU A 308 4.88 -3.41 -10.96
C LEU A 308 5.22 -4.42 -9.87
N THR A 309 4.24 -5.24 -9.53
CA THR A 309 4.25 -6.11 -8.35
C THR A 309 4.38 -7.57 -8.74
N PRO A 310 5.56 -8.19 -8.62
CA PRO A 310 5.66 -9.64 -8.70
C PRO A 310 4.80 -10.33 -7.64
N GLY A 311 4.07 -11.38 -8.07
CA GLY A 311 3.30 -12.23 -7.18
C GLY A 311 1.78 -12.12 -7.30
N MET A 312 1.08 -12.16 -6.15
CA MET A 312 -0.37 -12.24 -6.03
C MET A 312 -1.07 -11.06 -6.71
N CYS A 313 -2.18 -11.32 -7.43
CA CYS A 313 -3.11 -10.28 -7.85
C CYS A 313 -4.25 -10.11 -6.85
N TYR A 314 -4.83 -8.90 -6.80
CA TYR A 314 -6.02 -8.64 -6.00
C TYR A 314 -7.30 -9.18 -6.68
N GLU A 315 -8.32 -9.47 -5.86
CA GLU A 315 -9.62 -9.93 -6.36
C GLU A 315 -10.37 -8.87 -7.17
N ASP A 316 -10.11 -7.60 -6.91
CA ASP A 316 -10.73 -6.47 -7.62
C ASP A 316 -10.10 -6.20 -9.00
N ALA A 317 -8.89 -6.71 -9.24
CA ALA A 317 -8.19 -6.65 -10.54
C ALA A 317 -7.55 -8.01 -10.89
N PRO A 318 -8.37 -9.05 -11.09
CA PRO A 318 -7.89 -10.43 -11.14
C PRO A 318 -7.29 -10.77 -12.50
N ASN A 319 -5.99 -11.07 -12.55
CA ASN A 319 -5.34 -11.66 -13.73
C ASN A 319 -5.11 -13.17 -13.57
N GLY A 320 -5.59 -13.77 -12.49
CA GLY A 320 -5.49 -15.19 -12.17
C GLY A 320 -4.15 -15.62 -11.59
N ASN A 321 -3.21 -14.71 -11.36
CA ASN A 321 -1.95 -15.06 -10.71
C ASN A 321 -2.13 -15.23 -9.20
N LYS A 322 -1.61 -16.34 -8.66
CA LYS A 322 -1.64 -16.67 -7.23
C LYS A 322 -0.23 -16.90 -6.74
N SER A 323 0.13 -16.31 -5.62
CA SER A 323 1.44 -16.43 -4.99
C SER A 323 1.34 -16.14 -3.49
N ALA A 324 2.31 -16.61 -2.73
CA ALA A 324 2.53 -16.13 -1.36
C ALA A 324 3.29 -14.79 -1.32
N VAL A 325 3.85 -14.36 -2.45
CA VAL A 325 4.54 -13.07 -2.62
C VAL A 325 3.58 -12.04 -3.18
N HIS A 326 3.67 -10.80 -2.70
CA HIS A 326 3.11 -9.59 -3.28
C HIS A 326 4.09 -8.46 -2.94
N TRP A 327 4.91 -8.06 -3.92
CA TRP A 327 6.05 -7.19 -3.66
C TRP A 327 6.05 -5.96 -4.58
N ASP A 328 5.64 -4.81 -4.05
CA ASP A 328 5.52 -3.57 -4.80
C ASP A 328 6.88 -2.97 -5.09
N LEU A 329 7.29 -3.04 -6.34
CA LEU A 329 8.52 -2.46 -6.84
C LEU A 329 8.24 -1.18 -7.60
N VAL A 330 8.78 -0.08 -7.12
CA VAL A 330 8.48 1.27 -7.59
C VAL A 330 9.56 1.77 -8.55
N MET A 331 9.12 2.41 -9.64
CA MET A 331 9.98 3.17 -10.54
C MET A 331 9.45 4.61 -10.66
N ILE A 332 10.29 5.58 -10.27
CA ILE A 332 9.99 7.00 -10.41
C ILE A 332 10.40 7.46 -11.81
N GLN A 333 9.45 8.08 -12.53
CA GLN A 333 9.69 8.57 -13.89
C GLN A 333 9.84 10.09 -13.97
N ARG A 334 9.94 10.81 -12.86
CA ARG A 334 10.20 12.25 -12.89
C ARG A 334 11.59 12.55 -13.46
N GLU A 335 11.76 13.76 -13.98
CA GLU A 335 12.99 14.23 -14.61
C GLU A 335 14.22 14.13 -13.69
N ASP A 336 14.04 14.39 -12.38
CA ASP A 336 15.06 14.24 -11.34
C ASP A 336 15.50 12.79 -11.08
N TYR A 337 14.76 11.79 -11.61
CA TYR A 337 15.08 10.36 -11.59
C TYR A 337 15.39 9.79 -12.97
N GLY A 338 15.67 10.65 -13.98
CA GLY A 338 16.06 10.26 -15.33
C GLY A 338 14.92 10.23 -16.35
N GLY A 339 13.71 10.62 -15.94
CA GLY A 339 12.54 10.71 -16.81
C GLY A 339 11.96 9.36 -17.22
N GLY A 340 10.96 9.41 -18.08
CA GLY A 340 10.34 8.22 -18.65
C GLY A 340 9.00 8.53 -19.32
N GLU A 341 8.46 7.52 -20.01
CA GLU A 341 7.24 7.63 -20.78
C GLU A 341 6.32 6.43 -20.50
N ILE A 342 5.01 6.69 -20.42
CA ILE A 342 3.98 5.66 -20.40
C ILE A 342 3.01 5.91 -21.56
N TRP A 343 2.80 4.89 -22.35
CA TRP A 343 1.91 4.88 -23.50
C TRP A 343 0.78 3.90 -23.27
N PHE A 344 -0.46 4.31 -23.57
CA PHE A 344 -1.64 3.47 -23.61
C PHE A 344 -2.19 3.44 -25.03
N ASP A 345 -2.31 2.25 -25.64
CA ASP A 345 -2.77 2.05 -27.03
C ASP A 345 -2.09 3.03 -28.04
N ASP A 346 -0.75 3.14 -27.93
CA ASP A 346 0.11 4.02 -28.73
C ASP A 346 -0.09 5.53 -28.48
N VAL A 347 -0.86 5.93 -27.45
CA VAL A 347 -1.00 7.33 -27.01
C VAL A 347 -0.09 7.58 -25.81
N LEU A 348 0.78 8.59 -25.90
CA LEU A 348 1.63 9.01 -24.78
C LEU A 348 0.76 9.69 -23.71
N ILE A 349 0.55 8.99 -22.58
CA ILE A 349 -0.30 9.49 -21.50
C ILE A 349 0.47 10.21 -20.41
N ARG A 350 1.72 9.78 -20.15
CA ARG A 350 2.56 10.40 -19.12
C ARG A 350 4.02 10.48 -19.60
N LYS A 351 4.63 11.63 -19.42
CA LYS A 351 6.04 11.88 -19.69
C LYS A 351 6.68 12.57 -18.50
N ASP A 352 7.85 12.08 -18.10
CA ASP A 352 8.64 12.62 -16.99
C ASP A 352 7.81 12.84 -15.72
N GLY A 353 6.90 11.87 -15.44
CA GLY A 353 6.00 11.88 -14.29
C GLY A 353 4.74 12.75 -14.43
N ILE A 354 4.56 13.48 -15.56
CA ILE A 354 3.47 14.41 -15.79
C ILE A 354 2.48 13.85 -16.79
N PHE A 355 1.20 13.84 -16.46
CA PHE A 355 0.11 13.46 -17.35
C PHE A 355 -0.13 14.52 -18.44
N LEU A 356 -0.18 14.10 -19.69
CA LEU A 356 -0.30 14.98 -20.87
C LEU A 356 -1.75 15.16 -21.37
N PRO A 357 -2.59 14.10 -21.45
CA PRO A 357 -3.98 14.23 -21.89
C PRO A 357 -4.74 15.23 -21.02
N GLN A 358 -5.57 16.07 -21.62
CA GLN A 358 -6.28 17.14 -20.93
C GLN A 358 -7.14 16.60 -19.77
N GLU A 359 -7.80 15.48 -19.97
CA GLU A 359 -8.64 14.81 -18.97
C GLU A 359 -7.86 14.27 -17.77
N LEU A 360 -6.55 14.02 -17.91
CA LEU A 360 -5.68 13.51 -16.85
C LEU A 360 -4.87 14.60 -16.14
N GLN A 361 -4.86 15.84 -16.63
CA GLN A 361 -4.08 16.93 -16.03
C GLN A 361 -4.52 17.28 -14.59
N CYS A 362 -5.75 16.91 -14.21
CA CYS A 362 -6.24 17.03 -12.85
C CYS A 362 -5.49 16.14 -11.84
N LEU A 363 -4.73 15.14 -12.31
CA LEU A 363 -3.85 14.28 -11.51
C LEU A 363 -2.43 14.83 -11.33
N ASN A 364 -2.08 15.89 -12.05
CA ASN A 364 -0.75 16.48 -11.89
C ASN A 364 -0.60 17.18 -10.53
N PRO A 365 0.62 17.20 -9.97
CA PRO A 365 0.84 17.66 -8.58
C PRO A 365 0.24 19.02 -8.26
N ASP A 366 0.39 20.00 -9.17
CA ASP A 366 -0.11 21.37 -8.97
C ASP A 366 -1.64 21.45 -8.95
N ALA A 367 -2.31 20.51 -9.59
CA ALA A 367 -3.76 20.43 -9.56
C ALA A 367 -4.30 19.71 -8.31
N LEU A 368 -3.52 18.81 -7.70
CA LEU A 368 -3.94 18.02 -6.53
C LEU A 368 -3.59 18.71 -5.18
N LYS A 369 -2.59 19.57 -5.14
CA LYS A 369 -2.19 20.35 -3.95
C LYS A 369 -3.21 21.38 -3.48
#